data_1130a13e14ca7bc887d03547e451dab0
#
_entry.id   1130a13e14ca7bc887d03547e451dab0
#
_cell.length_a   1.000
_cell.length_b   1.000
_cell.length_c   1.000
_cell.angle_alpha   90.00
_cell.angle_beta   90.00
_cell.angle_gamma   90.00
#
_symmetry.space_group_name_H-M   'P 1'
#
loop_
_entity.id
_entity.type
_entity.pdbx_description
1 polymer ?
#
loop_
_entity_poly.entity_id
_entity_poly.type
_entity_poly.pdbx_seq_one_letter_code
_entity_poly.pdbx_strand_id
1 'polypeptide(L)'
;MKKVILALVLIAGSFTLANAQSNAIGLRLGYGAEVSYQRTLGNANRIEADLGIDFGGGLNVAGTYQWVWDLSALAPGFNWYAGPGIGLGLWDRYFTAGILGQIGIEYNFNIPLQLSLDWRPGLYFHTSSNTNVGFSWSGFALGVRYKF
;
A
#
# COMPACT_ATOMS: atom_id res chain seq x y z
N MET A 1 6.92 2.69 -23.12
CA MET A 1 6.78 3.46 -21.87
C MET A 1 5.69 4.52 -21.95
N LYS A 2 5.65 5.39 -22.96
CA LYS A 2 4.58 6.40 -23.12
C LYS A 2 3.16 5.82 -23.16
N LYS A 3 2.97 4.64 -23.78
CA LYS A 3 1.67 3.96 -23.86
C LYS A 3 1.20 3.38 -22.52
N VAL A 4 2.12 2.97 -21.66
CA VAL A 4 1.81 2.46 -20.30
C VAL A 4 1.42 3.61 -19.38
N ILE A 5 2.12 4.73 -19.48
CA ILE A 5 1.78 5.96 -18.74
C ILE A 5 0.40 6.48 -19.17
N LEU A 6 0.13 6.47 -20.48
CA LEU A 6 -1.18 6.88 -21.01
C LEU A 6 -2.30 5.95 -20.54
N ALA A 7 -2.06 4.64 -20.49
CA ALA A 7 -3.02 3.66 -19.97
C ALA A 7 -3.29 3.86 -18.48
N LEU A 8 -2.26 4.13 -17.68
CA LEU A 8 -2.40 4.44 -16.26
C LEU A 8 -3.17 5.75 -16.03
N VAL A 9 -2.93 6.76 -16.85
CA VAL A 9 -3.68 8.04 -16.81
C VAL A 9 -5.14 7.85 -17.24
N LEU A 10 -5.40 7.02 -18.24
CA LEU A 10 -6.76 6.71 -18.69
C LEU A 10 -7.54 5.88 -17.65
N ILE A 11 -6.88 4.93 -16.99
CA ILE A 11 -7.49 4.17 -15.90
C ILE A 11 -7.79 5.10 -14.70
N ALA A 12 -6.88 6.00 -14.34
CA ALA A 12 -7.12 7.01 -13.32
C ALA A 12 -8.25 7.99 -13.69
N GLY A 13 -8.39 8.33 -14.97
CA GLY A 13 -9.43 9.23 -15.48
C GLY A 13 -10.83 8.62 -15.55
N SER A 14 -10.95 7.30 -15.60
CA SER A 14 -12.26 6.62 -15.73
C SER A 14 -13.03 6.49 -14.41
N PHE A 15 -12.39 6.76 -13.27
CA PHE A 15 -13.00 6.62 -11.94
C PHE A 15 -13.57 7.92 -11.35
N THR A 16 -13.71 8.96 -12.17
CA THR A 16 -14.13 10.30 -11.68
C THR A 16 -15.64 10.48 -11.48
N LEU A 17 -16.44 9.44 -11.54
CA LEU A 17 -17.89 9.55 -11.37
C LEU A 17 -18.38 8.63 -10.26
N ALA A 18 -18.47 9.12 -9.08
CA ALA A 18 -19.43 8.92 -8.01
C ALA A 18 -18.81 8.81 -6.61
N ASN A 19 -19.20 9.74 -5.77
CA ASN A 19 -19.02 9.78 -4.32
C ASN A 19 -17.62 10.16 -3.80
N ALA A 20 -17.64 11.31 -3.21
CA ALA A 20 -16.52 11.99 -2.59
C ALA A 20 -15.50 11.06 -1.90
N GLN A 21 -14.32 10.98 -2.50
CA GLN A 21 -13.07 10.59 -1.85
C GLN A 21 -13.06 9.23 -1.13
N SER A 22 -13.70 8.22 -1.70
CA SER A 22 -13.67 6.85 -1.16
C SER A 22 -12.49 6.01 -1.63
N ASN A 23 -11.73 6.50 -2.60
CA ASN A 23 -10.60 5.81 -3.20
C ASN A 23 -9.37 6.71 -3.20
N ALA A 24 -8.20 6.09 -3.17
CA ALA A 24 -6.94 6.76 -3.37
C ALA A 24 -5.98 5.88 -4.17
N ILE A 25 -5.24 6.49 -5.08
CA ILE A 25 -4.22 5.82 -5.88
C ILE A 25 -2.93 6.63 -5.85
N GLY A 26 -1.81 5.95 -5.82
CA GLY A 26 -0.52 6.63 -5.81
C GLY A 26 0.67 5.69 -5.76
N LEU A 27 1.74 6.20 -5.19
CA LEU A 27 3.01 5.50 -5.05
C LEU A 27 3.35 5.32 -3.58
N ARG A 28 3.94 4.19 -3.27
CA ARG A 28 4.53 3.88 -1.99
C ARG A 28 6.01 3.54 -2.23
N LEU A 29 6.89 4.27 -1.59
CA LEU A 29 8.33 4.19 -1.75
C LEU A 29 9.00 3.81 -0.43
N GLY A 30 9.78 2.75 -0.45
CA GLY A 30 10.50 2.25 0.70
C GLY A 30 11.67 1.39 0.24
N TYR A 31 11.65 0.11 0.56
CA TYR A 31 12.64 -0.87 0.04
C TYR A 31 12.46 -1.18 -1.46
N GLY A 32 11.44 -0.63 -2.06
CA GLY A 32 11.10 -0.70 -3.47
C GLY A 32 10.17 0.42 -3.86
N ALA A 33 9.57 0.30 -5.01
CA ALA A 33 8.54 1.20 -5.52
C ALA A 33 7.27 0.41 -5.81
N GLU A 34 6.16 0.83 -5.20
CA GLU A 34 4.86 0.18 -5.34
C GLU A 34 3.81 1.17 -5.86
N VAL A 35 2.95 0.71 -6.74
CA VAL A 35 1.68 1.39 -7.02
C VAL A 35 0.70 0.94 -5.94
N SER A 36 0.10 1.89 -5.28
CA SER A 36 -0.77 1.67 -4.13
C SER A 36 -2.18 2.15 -4.44
N TYR A 37 -3.16 1.30 -4.19
CA TYR A 37 -4.58 1.61 -4.33
C TYR A 37 -5.29 1.35 -3.01
N GLN A 38 -6.04 2.34 -2.56
CA GLN A 38 -6.87 2.25 -1.35
C GLN A 38 -8.33 2.43 -1.70
N ARG A 39 -9.19 1.64 -1.07
CA ARG A 39 -10.65 1.76 -1.14
C ARG A 39 -11.24 1.75 0.26
N THR A 40 -11.96 2.79 0.59
CA THR A 40 -12.73 2.89 1.83
C THR A 40 -13.96 1.98 1.74
N LEU A 41 -14.17 1.16 2.74
CA LEU A 41 -15.30 0.21 2.81
C LEU A 41 -16.43 0.71 3.70
N GLY A 42 -16.16 1.62 4.60
CA GLY A 42 -17.10 2.17 5.56
C GLY A 42 -16.54 3.41 6.24
N ASN A 43 -17.00 3.73 7.43
CA ASN A 43 -16.58 4.96 8.11
C ASN A 43 -15.14 4.91 8.63
N ALA A 44 -14.63 3.71 8.95
CA ALA A 44 -13.33 3.54 9.60
C ALA A 44 -12.48 2.41 9.02
N ASN A 45 -12.92 1.78 7.96
CA ASN A 45 -12.26 0.59 7.38
C ASN A 45 -11.92 0.83 5.93
N ARG A 46 -10.79 0.31 5.49
CA ARG A 46 -10.39 0.31 4.08
C ARG A 46 -9.55 -0.91 3.73
N ILE A 47 -9.47 -1.19 2.46
CA ILE A 47 -8.50 -2.12 1.89
C ILE A 47 -7.44 -1.33 1.13
N GLU A 48 -6.21 -1.84 1.17
CA GLU A 48 -5.11 -1.35 0.35
C GLU A 48 -4.54 -2.51 -0.45
N ALA A 49 -4.26 -2.29 -1.70
CA ALA A 49 -3.60 -3.22 -2.60
C ALA A 49 -2.37 -2.53 -3.20
N ASP A 50 -1.24 -3.18 -3.12
CA ASP A 50 0.03 -2.67 -3.59
C ASP A 50 0.66 -3.66 -4.56
N LEU A 51 1.19 -3.15 -5.66
CA LEU A 51 1.94 -3.90 -6.66
C LEU A 51 3.22 -3.15 -6.95
N GLY A 52 4.35 -3.82 -6.83
CA GLY A 52 5.62 -3.14 -7.02
C GLY A 52 6.80 -4.02 -7.32
N ILE A 53 7.92 -3.36 -7.33
CA ILE A 53 9.25 -3.94 -7.52
C ILE A 53 10.14 -3.58 -6.34
N ASP A 54 10.84 -4.58 -5.83
CA ASP A 54 11.92 -4.34 -4.88
C ASP A 54 13.19 -3.91 -5.61
N PHE A 55 13.97 -3.04 -5.00
CA PHE A 55 15.25 -2.63 -5.57
C PHE A 55 16.26 -3.79 -5.64
N GLY A 56 16.00 -4.89 -4.96
CA GLY A 56 16.72 -6.14 -5.09
C GLY A 56 16.30 -7.03 -6.27
N GLY A 57 15.37 -6.58 -7.12
CA GLY A 57 14.98 -7.27 -8.37
C GLY A 57 13.80 -8.22 -8.26
N GLY A 58 12.96 -8.09 -7.23
CA GLY A 58 11.74 -8.88 -7.07
C GLY A 58 10.47 -8.13 -7.43
N LEU A 59 9.44 -8.85 -7.87
CA LEU A 59 8.07 -8.35 -7.93
C LEU A 59 7.37 -8.66 -6.62
N ASN A 60 6.60 -7.71 -6.11
CA ASN A 60 5.79 -7.92 -4.92
C ASN A 60 4.34 -7.47 -5.12
N VAL A 61 3.45 -8.17 -4.44
CA VAL A 61 2.03 -7.82 -4.31
C VAL A 61 1.67 -7.93 -2.85
N ALA A 62 0.99 -6.94 -2.33
CA ALA A 62 0.47 -6.98 -0.97
C ALA A 62 -0.99 -6.51 -0.93
N GLY A 63 -1.75 -7.08 -0.03
CA GLY A 63 -3.10 -6.66 0.27
C GLY A 63 -3.28 -6.55 1.78
N THR A 64 -3.81 -5.42 2.23
CA THR A 64 -4.05 -5.16 3.65
C THR A 64 -5.48 -4.72 3.90
N TYR A 65 -6.02 -5.15 5.02
CA TYR A 65 -7.26 -4.63 5.58
C TYR A 65 -6.89 -3.71 6.74
N GLN A 66 -7.34 -2.47 6.72
CA GLN A 66 -6.93 -1.44 7.66
C GLN A 66 -8.14 -0.87 8.40
N TRP A 67 -7.99 -0.71 9.71
CA TRP A 67 -8.80 0.19 10.52
C TRP A 67 -8.11 1.53 10.56
N VAL A 68 -8.89 2.59 10.38
CA VAL A 68 -8.41 3.98 10.35
C VAL A 68 -9.03 4.73 11.52
N TRP A 69 -8.19 5.40 12.30
CA TRP A 69 -8.60 6.23 13.42
C TRP A 69 -8.27 7.68 13.16
N ASP A 70 -9.25 8.52 13.36
CA ASP A 70 -9.13 9.97 13.18
C ASP A 70 -8.36 10.59 14.37
N LEU A 71 -7.31 11.33 14.05
CA LEU A 71 -6.51 12.10 15.00
C LEU A 71 -6.79 13.61 14.90
N SER A 72 -7.84 14.04 14.21
CA SER A 72 -8.12 15.47 13.98
C SER A 72 -8.35 16.27 15.25
N ALA A 73 -8.75 15.62 16.34
CA ALA A 73 -8.85 16.25 17.66
C ALA A 73 -7.46 16.65 18.24
N LEU A 74 -6.38 15.95 17.85
CA LEU A 74 -5.00 16.25 18.25
C LEU A 74 -4.28 17.07 17.19
N ALA A 75 -4.46 16.72 15.92
CA ALA A 75 -3.82 17.38 14.78
C ALA A 75 -4.73 17.27 13.54
N PRO A 76 -5.31 18.39 13.07
CA PRO A 76 -6.21 18.38 11.91
C PRO A 76 -5.56 17.75 10.67
N GLY A 77 -6.30 16.87 9.99
CA GLY A 77 -5.85 16.19 8.79
C GLY A 77 -5.09 14.89 9.01
N PHE A 78 -4.73 14.58 10.26
CA PHE A 78 -4.01 13.36 10.59
C PHE A 78 -4.96 12.21 10.92
N ASN A 79 -4.62 11.02 10.41
CA ASN A 79 -5.18 9.75 10.83
C ASN A 79 -4.02 8.77 11.10
N TRP A 80 -4.25 7.79 11.94
CA TRP A 80 -3.41 6.62 11.99
C TRP A 80 -4.21 5.38 11.58
N TYR A 81 -3.53 4.36 11.13
CA TYR A 81 -4.17 3.14 10.66
C TYR A 81 -3.32 1.92 11.00
N ALA A 82 -4.00 0.80 11.18
CA ALA A 82 -3.34 -0.48 11.37
C ALA A 82 -4.24 -1.63 10.88
N GLY A 83 -3.63 -2.73 10.51
CA GLY A 83 -4.36 -3.92 10.15
C GLY A 83 -3.50 -5.05 9.60
N PRO A 84 -4.08 -6.25 9.47
CA PRO A 84 -3.44 -7.41 8.89
C PRO A 84 -3.46 -7.39 7.36
N GLY A 85 -2.61 -8.20 6.76
CA GLY A 85 -2.57 -8.39 5.34
C GLY A 85 -1.84 -9.66 4.92
N ILE A 86 -1.75 -9.83 3.62
CA ILE A 86 -1.01 -10.90 2.97
C ILE A 86 -0.06 -10.29 1.94
N GLY A 87 1.05 -10.97 1.72
CA GLY A 87 2.03 -10.57 0.73
C GLY A 87 2.52 -11.74 -0.10
N LEU A 88 2.78 -11.47 -1.37
CA LEU A 88 3.37 -12.40 -2.31
C LEU A 88 4.57 -11.73 -2.97
N GLY A 89 5.64 -12.47 -3.16
CA GLY A 89 6.83 -11.98 -3.85
C GLY A 89 7.37 -13.01 -4.82
N LEU A 90 7.88 -12.52 -5.94
CA LEU A 90 8.51 -13.31 -6.98
C LEU A 90 9.91 -12.77 -7.23
N TRP A 91 10.92 -13.61 -7.03
CA TRP A 91 12.30 -13.38 -7.40
C TRP A 91 12.74 -14.46 -8.39
N ASP A 92 13.82 -14.22 -9.12
CA ASP A 92 14.27 -15.11 -10.18
C ASP A 92 14.38 -16.61 -9.80
N ARG A 93 14.58 -16.90 -8.51
CA ARG A 93 14.86 -18.26 -8.04
C ARG A 93 13.92 -18.74 -6.93
N TYR A 94 13.07 -17.89 -6.42
CA TYR A 94 12.18 -18.29 -5.33
C TYR A 94 10.90 -17.43 -5.29
N PHE A 95 9.89 -18.04 -4.76
CA PHE A 95 8.61 -17.41 -4.47
C PHE A 95 8.50 -17.20 -2.96
N THR A 96 7.91 -16.11 -2.56
CA THR A 96 7.58 -15.86 -1.16
C THR A 96 6.09 -15.60 -1.01
N ALA A 97 5.54 -16.12 0.07
CA ALA A 97 4.19 -15.83 0.51
C ALA A 97 4.20 -15.58 2.01
N GLY A 98 3.42 -14.65 2.49
CA GLY A 98 3.44 -14.32 3.91
C GLY A 98 2.20 -13.63 4.41
N ILE A 99 2.11 -13.62 5.72
CA ILE A 99 1.18 -12.77 6.47
C ILE A 99 1.94 -11.55 6.97
N LEU A 100 1.30 -10.41 6.90
CA LEU A 100 1.91 -9.15 7.32
C LEU A 100 0.95 -8.32 8.17
N GLY A 101 1.51 -7.42 8.93
CA GLY A 101 0.78 -6.32 9.54
C GLY A 101 1.19 -5.01 8.88
N GLN A 102 0.36 -4.03 8.98
CA GLN A 102 0.69 -2.66 8.57
C GLN A 102 0.22 -1.70 9.65
N ILE A 103 1.07 -0.76 10.00
CA ILE A 103 0.74 0.36 10.87
C ILE A 103 1.32 1.62 10.26
N GLY A 104 0.56 2.69 10.27
CA GLY A 104 1.01 3.95 9.70
C GLY A 104 0.25 5.16 10.20
N ILE A 105 0.78 6.29 9.82
CA ILE A 105 0.17 7.59 10.00
C ILE A 105 0.02 8.24 8.62
N GLU A 106 -1.06 8.98 8.44
CA GLU A 106 -1.32 9.70 7.19
C GLU A 106 -1.79 11.11 7.46
N TYR A 107 -1.45 11.97 6.54
CA TYR A 107 -1.93 13.34 6.49
C TYR A 107 -2.75 13.56 5.23
N ASN A 108 -3.98 14.02 5.41
CA ASN A 108 -4.89 14.35 4.34
C ASN A 108 -4.92 15.86 4.18
N PHE A 109 -4.42 16.33 3.05
CA PHE A 109 -4.42 17.75 2.70
C PHE A 109 -5.83 18.24 2.37
N ASN A 110 -6.03 19.55 2.35
CA ASN A 110 -7.28 20.18 1.89
C ASN A 110 -7.51 20.01 0.37
N ILE A 111 -6.48 19.65 -0.36
CA ILE A 111 -6.55 19.20 -1.75
C ILE A 111 -6.65 17.66 -1.77
N PRO A 112 -7.01 17.01 -2.90
CA PRO A 112 -7.14 15.55 -2.98
C PRO A 112 -5.77 14.83 -2.96
N LEU A 113 -4.95 15.15 -1.98
CA LEU A 113 -3.62 14.60 -1.76
C LEU A 113 -3.54 13.99 -0.37
N GLN A 114 -2.97 12.80 -0.28
CA GLN A 114 -2.67 12.09 0.95
C GLN A 114 -1.18 11.76 1.00
N LEU A 115 -0.55 12.03 2.11
CA LEU A 115 0.82 11.61 2.42
C LEU A 115 0.77 10.61 3.57
N SER A 116 1.53 9.53 3.48
CA SER A 116 1.57 8.51 4.54
C SER A 116 2.99 8.04 4.83
N LEU A 117 3.20 7.64 6.06
CA LEU A 117 4.38 6.91 6.51
C LEU A 117 3.90 5.66 7.22
N ASP A 118 4.34 4.50 6.76
CA ASP A 118 3.94 3.22 7.34
C ASP A 118 5.09 2.24 7.50
N TRP A 119 4.84 1.25 8.32
CA TRP A 119 5.69 0.10 8.54
C TRP A 119 4.88 -1.19 8.35
N ARG A 120 5.45 -2.12 7.60
CA ARG A 120 4.79 -3.37 7.21
C ARG A 120 5.65 -4.58 7.58
N PRO A 121 5.70 -4.97 8.87
CA PRO A 121 6.37 -6.19 9.27
C PRO A 121 5.61 -7.43 8.81
N GLY A 122 6.32 -8.54 8.57
CA GLY A 122 5.67 -9.76 8.12
C GLY A 122 6.47 -11.02 8.36
N LEU A 123 5.74 -12.13 8.40
CA LEU A 123 6.29 -13.49 8.39
C LEU A 123 6.15 -14.06 6.98
N TYR A 124 7.27 -14.37 6.35
CA TYR A 124 7.33 -14.86 4.99
C TYR A 124 7.87 -16.28 4.92
N PHE A 125 7.21 -17.08 4.12
CA PHE A 125 7.64 -18.41 3.72
C PHE A 125 8.38 -18.28 2.39
N HIS A 126 9.61 -18.75 2.37
CA HIS A 126 10.43 -18.74 1.17
C HIS A 126 10.48 -20.15 0.58
N THR A 127 9.99 -20.31 -0.64
CA THR A 127 10.13 -21.57 -1.39
C THR A 127 11.45 -21.56 -2.15
N SER A 128 12.50 -22.03 -1.50
CA SER A 128 13.78 -22.36 -2.07
C SER A 128 14.00 -23.86 -1.90
N SER A 129 15.14 -24.39 -2.26
CA SER A 129 15.51 -25.81 -2.06
C SER A 129 15.32 -26.29 -0.62
N ASN A 130 15.23 -25.38 0.34
CA ASN A 130 14.78 -25.61 1.71
C ASN A 130 13.72 -24.55 2.06
N THR A 131 12.55 -25.00 2.47
CA THR A 131 11.50 -24.09 2.93
C THR A 131 11.90 -23.43 4.23
N ASN A 132 12.12 -22.14 4.21
CA ASN A 132 12.47 -21.35 5.38
C ASN A 132 11.37 -20.34 5.69
N VAL A 133 11.13 -20.10 6.98
CA VAL A 133 10.28 -19.05 7.49
C VAL A 133 11.15 -17.93 8.01
N GLY A 134 10.94 -16.72 7.54
CA GLY A 134 11.67 -15.54 7.98
C GLY A 134 10.74 -14.43 8.44
N PHE A 135 11.15 -13.70 9.47
CA PHE A 135 10.49 -12.47 9.87
C PHE A 135 11.17 -11.28 9.21
N SER A 136 10.38 -10.44 8.52
CA SER A 136 10.86 -9.20 7.92
C SER A 136 10.49 -8.01 8.79
N TRP A 137 11.50 -7.29 9.26
CA TRP A 137 11.38 -6.00 9.93
C TRP A 137 11.46 -4.82 8.96
N SER A 138 11.96 -5.04 7.75
CA SER A 138 11.97 -4.06 6.68
C SER A 138 10.54 -3.85 6.17
N GLY A 139 10.22 -2.68 5.70
CA GLY A 139 8.87 -2.41 5.21
C GLY A 139 8.41 -1.01 5.54
N PHE A 140 9.33 -0.15 5.99
CA PHE A 140 9.08 1.28 6.11
C PHE A 140 8.93 1.89 4.72
N ALA A 141 7.91 2.69 4.54
CA ALA A 141 7.68 3.37 3.27
C ALA A 141 6.93 4.69 3.46
N LEU A 142 7.19 5.59 2.51
CA LEU A 142 6.44 6.81 2.30
C LEU A 142 5.44 6.59 1.17
N GLY A 143 4.18 6.96 1.41
CA GLY A 143 3.12 6.92 0.41
C GLY A 143 2.67 8.31 0.02
N VAL A 144 2.46 8.51 -1.27
CA VAL A 144 1.83 9.71 -1.82
C VAL A 144 0.69 9.26 -2.72
N ARG A 145 -0.52 9.68 -2.39
CA ARG A 145 -1.74 9.21 -3.09
C ARG A 145 -2.64 10.38 -3.45
N TYR A 146 -3.29 10.22 -4.58
CA TYR A 146 -4.38 11.08 -5.03
C TYR A 146 -5.71 10.46 -4.62
N LYS A 147 -6.59 11.25 -4.01
CA LYS A 147 -7.91 10.83 -3.54
C LYS A 147 -8.99 11.22 -4.55
N PHE A 148 -9.89 10.30 -4.82
CA PHE A 148 -11.00 10.52 -5.77
C PHE A 148 -12.25 9.72 -5.40
#